data_96b48de85d094c3eff582b01de588558
#
_entry.id   96b48de85d094c3eff582b01de588558
#
_cell.length_a   1.000
_cell.length_b   1.000
_cell.length_c   1.000
_cell.angle_alpha   90.00
_cell.angle_beta   90.00
_cell.angle_gamma   90.00
#
_symmetry.space_group_name_H-M   'P 1'
#
loop_
_entity.id
_entity.type
_entity.pdbx_description
1 polymer ?
#
loop_
_entity_poly.entity_id
_entity_poly.type
_entity_poly.pdbx_seq_one_letter_code
_entity_poly.pdbx_strand_id
1 'polypeptide(L)'
;MQLIRGLHNTQPYLSGCALTIGNFDGVHLGHQAILRHLRQKANALNLPMAVMLFEPQPREYFMGNKAPARLMRLRDKLHYLAQAGVDVVIVAKFDRTFANLPAAQFIEDWLVRKLNVKFLSIGDDFKFGAKRLGNFAMLQQAGKQFGFEVEDSRTFCLDELRISSTAIREALAKDDLQHAENLLGKPYRIFGRVIHGNKLGRTIGFPTANVRLHRQVNPVKGVYAVKVRLDRKSTRLNSSHSRAS
;
A
#
# COMPACT_ATOMS: atom_id res chain seq x y z
N MET A 1 5.73 -4.12 -14.69
CA MET A 1 4.91 -3.16 -13.90
C MET A 1 5.34 -1.74 -14.24
N GLN A 2 4.43 -0.96 -14.76
CA GLN A 2 4.59 0.47 -15.02
C GLN A 2 4.25 1.28 -13.76
N LEU A 3 5.03 2.32 -13.44
CA LEU A 3 4.77 3.25 -12.34
C LEU A 3 4.42 4.62 -12.91
N ILE A 4 3.23 5.11 -12.61
CA ILE A 4 2.75 6.44 -12.98
C ILE A 4 2.70 7.30 -11.71
N ARG A 5 3.50 8.37 -11.67
CA ARG A 5 3.51 9.32 -10.56
C ARG A 5 2.77 10.59 -10.96
N GLY A 6 1.77 10.93 -10.17
CA GLY A 6 0.88 12.06 -10.45
C GLY A 6 -0.12 11.72 -11.55
N LEU A 7 -1.35 12.10 -11.30
CA LEU A 7 -2.47 11.80 -12.19
C LEU A 7 -2.44 12.61 -13.51
N HIS A 8 -1.66 13.68 -13.57
CA HIS A 8 -1.42 14.42 -14.80
C HIS A 8 -0.56 13.68 -15.83
N ASN A 9 0.20 12.67 -15.36
CA ASN A 9 1.04 11.81 -16.22
C ASN A 9 0.29 10.56 -16.72
N THR A 10 -0.99 10.39 -16.34
CA THR A 10 -1.80 9.31 -16.91
C THR A 10 -2.19 9.72 -18.33
N GLN A 11 -1.72 8.96 -19.31
CA GLN A 11 -2.29 8.99 -20.64
C GLN A 11 -3.57 8.14 -20.64
N PRO A 12 -4.61 8.51 -21.41
CA PRO A 12 -5.78 7.66 -21.51
C PRO A 12 -5.38 6.25 -21.96
N TYR A 13 -5.71 5.26 -21.15
CA TYR A 13 -5.56 3.87 -21.57
C TYR A 13 -6.64 3.58 -22.60
N LEU A 14 -6.26 3.44 -23.88
CA LEU A 14 -7.20 3.23 -24.98
C LEU A 14 -8.08 1.99 -24.77
N SER A 15 -7.55 0.93 -24.20
CA SER A 15 -8.28 -0.32 -23.89
C SER A 15 -8.98 -0.30 -22.52
N GLY A 16 -8.66 0.65 -21.65
CA GLY A 16 -9.14 0.68 -20.27
C GLY A 16 -8.30 -0.13 -19.29
N CYS A 17 -8.78 -0.26 -18.05
CA CYS A 17 -8.13 -1.06 -17.02
C CYS A 17 -9.12 -1.68 -16.04
N ALA A 18 -8.69 -2.77 -15.37
CA ALA A 18 -9.29 -3.29 -14.15
C ALA A 18 -8.56 -2.66 -12.96
N LEU A 19 -9.25 -1.86 -12.15
CA LEU A 19 -8.67 -1.01 -11.13
C LEU A 19 -9.07 -1.44 -9.72
N THR A 20 -8.15 -1.34 -8.78
CA THR A 20 -8.45 -1.23 -7.35
C THR A 20 -7.79 -0.01 -6.75
N ILE A 21 -8.39 0.57 -5.70
CA ILE A 21 -7.92 1.79 -5.04
C ILE A 21 -7.78 1.53 -3.55
N GLY A 22 -6.61 1.85 -2.99
CA GLY A 22 -6.38 1.66 -1.56
C GLY A 22 -4.97 2.01 -1.13
N ASN A 23 -4.70 1.95 0.17
CA ASN A 23 -3.36 2.20 0.70
C ASN A 23 -2.42 1.01 0.52
N PHE A 24 -2.95 -0.21 0.46
CA PHE A 24 -2.19 -1.46 0.35
C PHE A 24 -1.00 -1.52 1.33
N ASP A 25 -1.22 -0.99 2.56
CA ASP A 25 -0.16 -0.94 3.55
C ASP A 25 0.09 -2.32 4.16
N GLY A 26 1.32 -2.82 4.00
CA GLY A 26 1.70 -4.19 4.35
C GLY A 26 1.57 -5.20 3.19
N VAL A 27 0.75 -4.95 2.16
CA VAL A 27 0.39 -5.93 1.11
C VAL A 27 0.13 -7.31 1.75
N HIS A 28 -0.72 -7.31 2.78
CA HIS A 28 -1.08 -8.47 3.59
C HIS A 28 -1.97 -9.45 2.83
N LEU A 29 -2.26 -10.61 3.42
CA LEU A 29 -3.02 -11.68 2.77
C LEU A 29 -4.37 -11.22 2.22
N GLY A 30 -5.10 -10.35 2.94
CA GLY A 30 -6.34 -9.76 2.43
C GLY A 30 -6.12 -8.93 1.16
N HIS A 31 -5.06 -8.08 1.11
CA HIS A 31 -4.70 -7.37 -0.12
C HIS A 31 -4.32 -8.33 -1.25
N GLN A 32 -3.59 -9.40 -0.93
CA GLN A 32 -3.19 -10.41 -1.93
C GLN A 32 -4.40 -11.15 -2.49
N ALA A 33 -5.44 -11.42 -1.69
CA ALA A 33 -6.70 -12.02 -2.15
C ALA A 33 -7.41 -11.11 -3.15
N ILE A 34 -7.56 -9.81 -2.81
CA ILE A 34 -8.12 -8.80 -3.71
C ILE A 34 -7.35 -8.74 -5.03
N LEU A 35 -6.00 -8.72 -4.97
CA LEU A 35 -5.18 -8.65 -6.17
C LEU A 35 -5.29 -9.91 -7.04
N ARG A 36 -5.38 -11.10 -6.44
CA ARG A 36 -5.60 -12.35 -7.19
C ARG A 36 -6.93 -12.33 -7.93
N HIS A 37 -8.01 -11.91 -7.25
CA HIS A 37 -9.32 -11.80 -7.87
C HIS A 37 -9.33 -10.75 -8.99
N LEU A 38 -8.77 -9.57 -8.73
CA LEU A 38 -8.65 -8.51 -9.75
C LEU A 38 -7.86 -8.98 -10.98
N ARG A 39 -6.82 -9.81 -10.79
CA ARG A 39 -6.06 -10.42 -11.89
C ARG A 39 -6.93 -11.34 -12.73
N GLN A 40 -7.78 -12.17 -12.12
CA GLN A 40 -8.69 -13.04 -12.84
C GLN A 40 -9.68 -12.23 -13.71
N LYS A 41 -10.26 -11.17 -13.14
CA LYS A 41 -11.15 -10.26 -13.86
C LYS A 41 -10.43 -9.51 -14.98
N ALA A 42 -9.24 -8.98 -14.72
CA ALA A 42 -8.43 -8.30 -15.71
C ALA A 42 -8.11 -9.22 -16.91
N ASN A 43 -7.73 -10.47 -16.65
CA ASN A 43 -7.47 -11.45 -17.69
C ASN A 43 -8.72 -11.79 -18.50
N ALA A 44 -9.87 -12.01 -17.84
CA ALA A 44 -11.13 -12.30 -18.50
C ALA A 44 -11.60 -11.17 -19.43
N LEU A 45 -11.27 -9.92 -19.08
CA LEU A 45 -11.61 -8.72 -19.85
C LEU A 45 -10.49 -8.29 -20.82
N ASN A 46 -9.36 -9.00 -20.87
CA ASN A 46 -8.16 -8.61 -21.60
C ASN A 46 -7.67 -7.19 -21.27
N LEU A 47 -7.70 -6.83 -19.99
CA LEU A 47 -7.34 -5.52 -19.48
C LEU A 47 -6.07 -5.57 -18.62
N PRO A 48 -5.29 -4.48 -18.54
CA PRO A 48 -4.23 -4.35 -17.55
C PRO A 48 -4.83 -4.24 -16.14
N MET A 49 -4.19 -4.92 -15.18
CA MET A 49 -4.50 -4.79 -13.76
C MET A 49 -3.81 -3.56 -13.19
N ALA A 50 -4.59 -2.61 -12.69
CA ALA A 50 -4.10 -1.36 -12.14
C ALA A 50 -4.38 -1.23 -10.64
N VAL A 51 -3.46 -0.61 -9.91
CA VAL A 51 -3.62 -0.24 -8.50
C VAL A 51 -3.38 1.25 -8.33
N MET A 52 -4.34 1.97 -7.75
CA MET A 52 -4.17 3.38 -7.38
C MET A 52 -3.82 3.48 -5.90
N LEU A 53 -2.74 4.18 -5.62
CA LEU A 53 -2.21 4.48 -4.28
C LEU A 53 -2.21 5.98 -4.04
N PHE A 54 -2.19 6.38 -2.77
CA PHE A 54 -2.06 7.77 -2.35
C PHE A 54 -0.72 8.00 -1.64
N GLU A 55 -0.04 9.11 -1.97
CA GLU A 55 1.21 9.50 -1.32
C GLU A 55 1.23 11.03 -1.08
N PRO A 56 1.33 11.47 0.21
CA PRO A 56 1.24 10.66 1.43
C PRO A 56 -0.10 9.92 1.53
N GLN A 57 -0.21 8.96 2.46
CA GLN A 57 -1.49 8.32 2.71
C GLN A 57 -2.49 9.34 3.27
N PRO A 58 -3.80 9.24 2.98
CA PRO A 58 -4.80 10.22 3.44
C PRO A 58 -4.77 10.46 4.96
N ARG A 59 -4.58 9.40 5.77
CA ARG A 59 -4.47 9.55 7.22
C ARG A 59 -3.23 10.32 7.64
N GLU A 60 -2.11 10.18 6.94
CA GLU A 60 -0.89 10.95 7.22
C GLU A 60 -1.07 12.42 6.87
N TYR A 61 -1.74 12.71 5.76
CA TYR A 61 -2.04 14.08 5.36
C TYR A 61 -2.91 14.81 6.41
N PHE A 62 -3.95 14.16 6.93
CA PHE A 62 -4.86 14.79 7.88
C PHE A 62 -4.38 14.76 9.34
N MET A 63 -3.66 13.73 9.76
CA MET A 63 -3.31 13.48 11.16
C MET A 63 -1.83 13.78 11.47
N GLY A 64 -0.96 13.95 10.46
CA GLY A 64 0.47 14.15 10.65
C GLY A 64 1.10 13.07 11.52
N ASN A 65 1.78 13.47 12.60
CA ASN A 65 2.45 12.55 13.52
C ASN A 65 1.50 11.66 14.34
N LYS A 66 0.19 11.94 14.33
CA LYS A 66 -0.83 11.11 14.99
C LYS A 66 -1.35 10.00 14.07
N ALA A 67 -0.90 9.97 12.81
CA ALA A 67 -1.29 8.93 11.88
C ALA A 67 -0.76 7.55 12.31
N PRO A 68 -1.49 6.46 12.03
CA PRO A 68 -1.01 5.10 12.27
C PRO A 68 0.34 4.85 11.58
N ALA A 69 1.22 4.12 12.25
CA ALA A 69 2.53 3.77 11.69
C ALA A 69 2.40 3.05 10.34
N ARG A 70 3.22 3.43 9.36
CA ARG A 70 3.31 2.68 8.09
C ARG A 70 3.91 1.30 8.32
N LEU A 71 3.28 0.29 7.77
CA LEU A 71 3.85 -1.05 7.74
C LEU A 71 5.00 -1.14 6.74
N MET A 72 4.88 -0.46 5.59
CA MET A 72 5.94 -0.42 4.58
C MET A 72 5.98 0.89 3.80
N ARG A 73 7.16 1.26 3.30
CA ARG A 73 7.35 2.42 2.45
C ARG A 73 6.81 2.16 1.04
N LEU A 74 6.59 3.22 0.28
CA LEU A 74 6.13 3.13 -1.11
C LEU A 74 7.02 2.19 -1.95
N ARG A 75 8.37 2.32 -1.86
CA ARG A 75 9.30 1.47 -2.60
C ARG A 75 9.07 -0.03 -2.34
N ASP A 76 8.89 -0.36 -1.07
CA ASP A 76 8.73 -1.74 -0.63
C ASP A 76 7.36 -2.28 -1.08
N LYS A 77 6.33 -1.44 -1.01
CA LYS A 77 4.98 -1.72 -1.52
C LYS A 77 4.99 -2.01 -3.02
N LEU A 78 5.66 -1.17 -3.81
CA LEU A 78 5.81 -1.38 -5.25
C LEU A 78 6.46 -2.72 -5.59
N HIS A 79 7.46 -3.15 -4.81
CA HIS A 79 8.08 -4.45 -4.98
C HIS A 79 7.08 -5.60 -4.80
N TYR A 80 6.27 -5.57 -3.74
CA TYR A 80 5.26 -6.61 -3.49
C TYR A 80 4.08 -6.56 -4.47
N LEU A 81 3.66 -5.39 -4.91
CA LEU A 81 2.64 -5.25 -5.96
C LEU A 81 3.13 -5.83 -7.30
N ALA A 82 4.41 -5.60 -7.64
CA ALA A 82 5.00 -6.22 -8.83
C ALA A 82 5.04 -7.75 -8.73
N GLN A 83 5.39 -8.31 -7.56
CA GLN A 83 5.34 -9.75 -7.31
C GLN A 83 3.92 -10.32 -7.38
N ALA A 84 2.91 -9.53 -7.01
CA ALA A 84 1.50 -9.90 -7.14
C ALA A 84 0.97 -9.77 -8.58
N GLY A 85 1.83 -9.42 -9.53
CA GLY A 85 1.51 -9.36 -10.95
C GLY A 85 0.81 -8.05 -11.38
N VAL A 86 0.82 -6.98 -10.57
CA VAL A 86 0.23 -5.69 -10.97
C VAL A 86 0.94 -5.13 -12.20
N ASP A 87 0.18 -4.76 -13.24
CA ASP A 87 0.73 -4.22 -14.47
C ASP A 87 1.04 -2.73 -14.35
N VAL A 88 0.16 -1.99 -13.67
CA VAL A 88 0.24 -0.54 -13.54
C VAL A 88 -0.01 -0.11 -12.10
N VAL A 89 0.87 0.70 -11.54
CA VAL A 89 0.65 1.38 -10.26
C VAL A 89 0.58 2.88 -10.51
N ILE A 90 -0.54 3.47 -10.09
CA ILE A 90 -0.78 4.91 -10.14
C ILE A 90 -0.61 5.47 -8.74
N VAL A 91 0.36 6.36 -8.55
CA VAL A 91 0.59 7.04 -7.27
C VAL A 91 0.02 8.45 -7.38
N ALA A 92 -1.17 8.64 -6.82
CA ALA A 92 -1.81 9.94 -6.73
C ALA A 92 -1.20 10.76 -5.58
N LYS A 93 -0.79 11.99 -5.86
CA LYS A 93 -0.37 12.92 -4.82
C LYS A 93 -1.59 13.32 -3.99
N PHE A 94 -1.56 13.01 -2.69
CA PHE A 94 -2.63 13.42 -1.79
C PHE A 94 -2.27 14.75 -1.14
N ASP A 95 -2.74 15.82 -1.74
CA ASP A 95 -2.53 17.20 -1.29
C ASP A 95 -3.87 17.93 -1.11
N ARG A 96 -3.80 19.23 -0.81
CA ARG A 96 -5.00 20.06 -0.60
C ARG A 96 -5.93 20.05 -1.79
N THR A 97 -5.42 20.08 -3.01
CA THR A 97 -6.21 20.06 -4.23
C THR A 97 -6.98 18.74 -4.34
N PHE A 98 -6.28 17.60 -4.18
CA PHE A 98 -6.90 16.29 -4.23
C PHE A 98 -7.89 16.05 -3.08
N ALA A 99 -7.56 16.49 -1.86
CA ALA A 99 -8.45 16.36 -0.69
C ALA A 99 -9.76 17.13 -0.84
N ASN A 100 -9.78 18.21 -1.61
CA ASN A 100 -10.96 19.02 -1.89
C ASN A 100 -11.66 18.68 -3.22
N LEU A 101 -11.19 17.64 -3.93
CA LEU A 101 -11.78 17.23 -5.20
C LEU A 101 -13.20 16.68 -4.96
N PRO A 102 -14.25 17.22 -5.62
CA PRO A 102 -15.60 16.68 -5.53
C PRO A 102 -15.66 15.20 -5.96
N ALA A 103 -16.52 14.40 -5.31
CA ALA A 103 -16.64 12.98 -5.61
C ALA A 103 -17.03 12.72 -7.08
N ALA A 104 -17.98 13.50 -7.63
CA ALA A 104 -18.38 13.40 -9.02
C ALA A 104 -17.20 13.67 -9.96
N GLN A 105 -16.44 14.74 -9.71
CA GLN A 105 -15.28 15.08 -10.51
C GLN A 105 -14.17 14.00 -10.43
N PHE A 106 -13.96 13.37 -9.26
CA PHE A 106 -13.06 12.22 -9.14
C PHE A 106 -13.50 11.08 -10.06
N ILE A 107 -14.79 10.76 -10.10
CA ILE A 107 -15.33 9.72 -10.98
C ILE A 107 -15.12 10.07 -12.45
N GLU A 108 -15.64 11.24 -12.88
CA GLU A 108 -15.63 11.61 -14.28
C GLU A 108 -14.24 11.84 -14.84
N ASP A 109 -13.41 12.66 -14.15
CA ASP A 109 -12.10 13.04 -14.68
C ASP A 109 -11.07 11.92 -14.53
N TRP A 110 -11.10 11.16 -13.40
CA TRP A 110 -10.06 10.19 -13.11
C TRP A 110 -10.45 8.79 -13.52
N LEU A 111 -11.60 8.29 -13.06
CA LEU A 111 -11.98 6.91 -13.36
C LEU A 111 -12.43 6.77 -14.83
N VAL A 112 -13.22 7.71 -15.33
CA VAL A 112 -13.77 7.61 -16.67
C VAL A 112 -12.80 8.17 -17.72
N ARG A 113 -12.52 9.47 -17.70
CA ARG A 113 -11.77 10.13 -18.79
C ARG A 113 -10.30 9.73 -18.84
N LYS A 114 -9.61 9.67 -17.69
CA LYS A 114 -8.16 9.43 -17.68
C LYS A 114 -7.78 7.94 -17.61
N LEU A 115 -8.46 7.16 -16.79
CA LEU A 115 -8.11 5.75 -16.60
C LEU A 115 -8.97 4.81 -17.45
N ASN A 116 -10.06 5.31 -18.03
CA ASN A 116 -11.00 4.51 -18.83
C ASN A 116 -11.33 3.18 -18.10
N VAL A 117 -11.66 3.28 -16.79
CA VAL A 117 -11.92 2.11 -15.94
C VAL A 117 -13.06 1.30 -16.55
N LYS A 118 -12.87 -0.01 -16.67
CA LYS A 118 -13.89 -0.97 -17.13
C LYS A 118 -14.37 -1.88 -16.01
N PHE A 119 -13.50 -2.12 -15.04
CA PHE A 119 -13.81 -2.89 -13.84
C PHE A 119 -13.16 -2.22 -12.62
N LEU A 120 -13.93 -2.00 -11.57
CA LEU A 120 -13.48 -1.40 -10.31
C LEU A 120 -13.76 -2.34 -9.14
N SER A 121 -12.71 -2.84 -8.50
CA SER A 121 -12.80 -3.63 -7.27
C SER A 121 -12.46 -2.75 -6.07
N ILE A 122 -13.40 -2.56 -5.13
CA ILE A 122 -13.24 -1.63 -4.02
C ILE A 122 -14.08 -2.05 -2.81
N GLY A 123 -13.60 -1.77 -1.60
CA GLY A 123 -14.38 -2.06 -0.39
C GLY A 123 -15.65 -1.18 -0.31
N ASP A 124 -16.73 -1.73 0.20
CA ASP A 124 -17.99 -1.00 0.39
C ASP A 124 -17.90 0.14 1.42
N ASP A 125 -16.89 0.08 2.32
CA ASP A 125 -16.57 1.13 3.29
C ASP A 125 -15.71 2.26 2.69
N PHE A 126 -15.35 2.13 1.41
CA PHE A 126 -14.52 3.14 0.74
C PHE A 126 -15.26 4.47 0.64
N LYS A 127 -14.60 5.51 1.15
CA LYS A 127 -15.06 6.89 1.09
C LYS A 127 -14.05 7.73 0.34
N PHE A 128 -14.52 8.56 -0.59
CA PHE A 128 -13.68 9.39 -1.44
C PHE A 128 -14.27 10.78 -1.67
N GLY A 129 -13.51 11.62 -2.35
CA GLY A 129 -13.89 13.00 -2.63
C GLY A 129 -13.89 13.90 -1.40
N ALA A 130 -14.13 15.18 -1.64
CA ALA A 130 -14.17 16.21 -0.60
C ALA A 130 -15.14 15.82 0.53
N LYS A 131 -14.70 16.01 1.78
CA LYS A 131 -15.46 15.66 2.99
C LYS A 131 -15.93 14.19 3.04
N ARG A 132 -15.31 13.29 2.26
CA ARG A 132 -15.66 11.85 2.16
C ARG A 132 -17.11 11.60 1.74
N LEU A 133 -17.68 12.47 0.92
CA LEU A 133 -19.08 12.39 0.45
C LEU A 133 -19.29 11.26 -0.57
N GLY A 134 -18.25 10.87 -1.33
CA GLY A 134 -18.30 9.73 -2.24
C GLY A 134 -18.37 8.41 -1.49
N ASN A 135 -19.13 7.47 -1.99
CA ASN A 135 -19.34 6.14 -1.40
C ASN A 135 -19.51 5.06 -2.48
N PHE A 136 -19.63 3.81 -2.06
CA PHE A 136 -19.78 2.66 -2.93
C PHE A 136 -21.01 2.76 -3.84
N ALA A 137 -22.15 3.15 -3.30
CA ALA A 137 -23.40 3.31 -4.08
C ALA A 137 -23.25 4.34 -5.22
N MET A 138 -22.54 5.44 -4.96
CA MET A 138 -22.23 6.45 -5.97
C MET A 138 -21.37 5.88 -7.11
N LEU A 139 -20.40 5.01 -6.78
CA LEU A 139 -19.59 4.32 -7.79
C LEU A 139 -20.42 3.33 -8.60
N GLN A 140 -21.33 2.58 -7.97
CA GLN A 140 -22.22 1.68 -8.68
C GLN A 140 -23.15 2.41 -9.64
N GLN A 141 -23.71 3.55 -9.22
CA GLN A 141 -24.53 4.40 -10.08
C GLN A 141 -23.72 4.94 -11.27
N ALA A 142 -22.51 5.44 -11.00
CA ALA A 142 -21.59 5.90 -12.03
C ALA A 142 -21.19 4.77 -12.99
N GLY A 143 -20.96 3.56 -12.48
CA GLY A 143 -20.68 2.39 -13.30
C GLY A 143 -21.78 2.10 -14.32
N LYS A 144 -23.04 2.18 -13.89
CA LYS A 144 -24.21 2.05 -14.80
C LYS A 144 -24.26 3.16 -15.83
N GLN A 145 -23.93 4.38 -15.43
CA GLN A 145 -23.97 5.57 -16.31
C GLN A 145 -22.84 5.58 -17.33
N PHE A 146 -21.62 5.25 -16.93
CA PHE A 146 -20.41 5.39 -17.74
C PHE A 146 -19.86 4.05 -18.30
N GLY A 147 -20.54 2.94 -18.05
CA GLY A 147 -20.21 1.64 -18.64
C GLY A 147 -18.99 0.96 -18.01
N PHE A 148 -18.89 0.95 -16.67
CA PHE A 148 -17.91 0.14 -15.93
C PHE A 148 -18.56 -0.65 -14.81
N GLU A 149 -18.05 -1.85 -14.56
CA GLU A 149 -18.50 -2.74 -13.48
C GLU A 149 -17.87 -2.31 -12.14
N VAL A 150 -18.65 -2.37 -11.05
CA VAL A 150 -18.18 -2.09 -9.69
C VAL A 150 -18.50 -3.29 -8.80
N GLU A 151 -17.47 -3.85 -8.16
CA GLU A 151 -17.56 -5.03 -7.31
C GLU A 151 -17.01 -4.75 -5.90
N ASP A 152 -17.67 -5.29 -4.87
CA ASP A 152 -17.19 -5.20 -3.49
C ASP A 152 -16.02 -6.18 -3.27
N SER A 153 -14.84 -5.65 -3.00
CA SER A 153 -13.65 -6.43 -2.75
C SER A 153 -13.66 -7.23 -1.43
N ARG A 154 -14.57 -6.95 -0.50
CA ARG A 154 -14.68 -7.70 0.77
C ARG A 154 -15.25 -9.10 0.59
N THR A 155 -16.03 -9.33 -0.45
CA THR A 155 -16.56 -10.65 -0.78
C THR A 155 -15.47 -11.70 -0.98
N PHE A 156 -14.22 -11.27 -1.18
CA PHE A 156 -13.06 -12.15 -1.45
C PHE A 156 -12.06 -12.23 -0.30
N CYS A 157 -12.35 -11.62 0.84
CA CYS A 157 -11.52 -11.78 2.04
C CYS A 157 -11.82 -13.14 2.68
N LEU A 158 -10.80 -14.01 2.66
CA LEU A 158 -10.84 -15.35 3.25
C LEU A 158 -11.32 -15.31 4.71
N ASP A 159 -12.28 -16.21 4.98
CA ASP A 159 -12.72 -16.75 6.27
C ASP A 159 -12.32 -15.99 7.56
N GLU A 160 -13.36 -15.58 8.33
CA GLU A 160 -13.44 -15.22 9.75
C GLU A 160 -12.31 -14.36 10.40
N LEU A 161 -11.08 -14.45 9.97
CA LEU A 161 -9.98 -13.58 10.41
C LEU A 161 -9.98 -12.28 9.60
N ARG A 162 -10.48 -11.21 10.19
CA ARG A 162 -10.42 -9.86 9.62
C ARG A 162 -8.97 -9.41 9.43
N ILE A 163 -8.33 -9.85 8.36
CA ILE A 163 -6.97 -9.46 8.02
C ILE A 163 -6.96 -7.98 7.63
N SER A 164 -6.38 -7.15 8.48
CA SER A 164 -6.30 -5.70 8.23
C SER A 164 -4.94 -5.14 8.61
N SER A 165 -4.57 -4.00 8.00
CA SER A 165 -3.36 -3.28 8.41
C SER A 165 -3.41 -2.83 9.87
N THR A 166 -4.60 -2.66 10.47
CA THR A 166 -4.78 -2.33 11.88
C THR A 166 -4.40 -3.50 12.77
N ALA A 167 -4.91 -4.71 12.50
CA ALA A 167 -4.57 -5.92 13.26
C ALA A 167 -3.06 -6.20 13.22
N ILE A 168 -2.42 -5.98 12.05
CA ILE A 168 -0.96 -6.15 11.93
C ILE A 168 -0.21 -5.13 12.80
N ARG A 169 -0.64 -3.86 12.83
CA ARG A 169 -0.01 -2.86 13.72
C ARG A 169 -0.18 -3.19 15.18
N GLU A 170 -1.34 -3.69 15.57
CA GLU A 170 -1.61 -4.14 16.95
C GLU A 170 -0.73 -5.32 17.35
N ALA A 171 -0.58 -6.32 16.47
CA ALA A 171 0.34 -7.44 16.70
C ALA A 171 1.78 -6.96 16.86
N LEU A 172 2.26 -6.10 15.95
CA LEU A 172 3.61 -5.52 16.03
C LEU A 172 3.83 -4.66 17.29
N ALA A 173 2.81 -3.92 17.73
CA ALA A 173 2.90 -3.10 18.95
C ALA A 173 2.94 -3.94 20.23
N LYS A 174 2.47 -5.19 20.18
CA LYS A 174 2.51 -6.18 21.26
C LYS A 174 3.71 -7.14 21.15
N ASP A 175 4.63 -6.89 20.22
CA ASP A 175 5.76 -7.77 19.89
C ASP A 175 5.36 -9.19 19.42
N ASP A 176 4.10 -9.38 19.03
CA ASP A 176 3.63 -10.64 18.46
C ASP A 176 3.98 -10.72 16.97
N LEU A 177 5.28 -10.96 16.71
CA LEU A 177 5.82 -11.01 15.35
C LEU A 177 5.26 -12.21 14.57
N GLN A 178 4.95 -13.32 15.26
CA GLN A 178 4.39 -14.51 14.62
C GLN A 178 2.97 -14.24 14.11
N HIS A 179 2.12 -13.60 14.91
CA HIS A 179 0.79 -13.21 14.49
C HIS A 179 0.83 -12.20 13.34
N ALA A 180 1.73 -11.20 13.43
CA ALA A 180 1.95 -10.25 12.34
C ALA A 180 2.38 -10.94 11.05
N GLU A 181 3.26 -11.96 11.11
CA GLU A 181 3.68 -12.78 9.96
C GLU A 181 2.51 -13.56 9.37
N ASN A 182 1.69 -14.19 10.21
CA ASN A 182 0.50 -14.93 9.77
C ASN A 182 -0.48 -14.04 9.00
N LEU A 183 -0.71 -12.81 9.47
CA LEU A 183 -1.57 -11.84 8.77
C LEU A 183 -0.94 -11.28 7.48
N LEU A 184 0.37 -11.07 7.49
CA LEU A 184 1.11 -10.57 6.33
C LEU A 184 1.32 -11.65 5.25
N GLY A 185 1.36 -12.93 5.64
CA GLY A 185 1.81 -14.04 4.79
C GLY A 185 3.31 -14.03 4.52
N LYS A 186 4.07 -13.28 5.32
CA LYS A 186 5.54 -13.13 5.23
C LYS A 186 6.09 -12.50 6.50
N PRO A 187 7.36 -12.75 6.86
CA PRO A 187 8.00 -12.06 7.98
C PRO A 187 7.92 -10.54 7.82
N TYR A 188 7.72 -9.84 8.93
CA TYR A 188 7.79 -8.39 8.91
C TYR A 188 9.21 -7.92 8.56
N ARG A 189 9.35 -7.04 7.58
CA ARG A 189 10.64 -6.59 7.06
C ARG A 189 10.75 -5.08 7.05
N ILE A 190 11.95 -4.61 7.38
CA ILE A 190 12.34 -3.21 7.29
C ILE A 190 13.41 -3.07 6.22
N PHE A 191 13.18 -2.23 5.23
CA PHE A 191 14.15 -1.91 4.20
C PHE A 191 14.67 -0.50 4.42
N GLY A 192 15.96 -0.29 4.23
CA GLY A 192 16.55 1.04 4.34
C GLY A 192 17.97 1.07 3.80
N ARG A 193 18.47 2.29 3.61
CA ARG A 193 19.89 2.52 3.33
C ARG A 193 20.62 2.65 4.65
N VAL A 194 21.75 1.98 4.77
CA VAL A 194 22.70 2.23 5.87
C VAL A 194 23.27 3.62 5.71
N ILE A 195 23.16 4.41 6.75
CA ILE A 195 23.69 5.76 6.83
C ILE A 195 24.78 5.84 7.91
N HIS A 196 25.66 6.82 7.79
CA HIS A 196 26.63 7.11 8.83
C HIS A 196 25.93 7.67 10.06
N GLY A 197 26.19 7.06 11.22
CA GLY A 197 25.84 7.58 12.54
C GLY A 197 27.07 8.14 13.25
N ASN A 198 26.93 8.41 14.54
CA ASN A 198 28.00 8.98 15.39
C ASN A 198 29.18 8.02 15.65
N LYS A 199 29.17 6.82 15.05
CA LYS A 199 30.23 5.78 15.14
C LYS A 199 30.56 5.34 16.56
N LEU A 200 29.73 5.64 17.56
CA LEU A 200 29.95 5.30 18.97
C LEU A 200 30.16 3.80 19.19
N GLY A 201 29.46 2.95 18.46
CA GLY A 201 29.65 1.50 18.56
C GLY A 201 31.06 1.02 18.22
N ARG A 202 31.81 1.77 17.38
CA ARG A 202 33.22 1.44 17.07
C ARG A 202 34.14 1.67 18.25
N THR A 203 33.88 2.68 19.09
CA THR A 203 34.71 3.02 20.25
C THR A 203 34.65 1.97 21.35
N ILE A 204 33.58 1.14 21.34
CA ILE A 204 33.36 0.06 22.29
C ILE A 204 33.46 -1.33 21.64
N GLY A 205 34.06 -1.42 20.44
CA GLY A 205 34.27 -2.72 19.74
C GLY A 205 33.05 -3.28 19.01
N PHE A 206 31.89 -2.61 19.03
CA PHE A 206 30.64 -3.08 18.40
C PHE A 206 30.15 -2.11 17.32
N PRO A 207 30.68 -2.21 16.08
CA PRO A 207 30.25 -1.34 15.00
C PRO A 207 28.78 -1.57 14.65
N THR A 208 28.02 -0.48 14.53
CA THR A 208 26.59 -0.49 14.27
C THR A 208 26.26 0.00 12.86
N ALA A 209 25.22 -0.57 12.27
CA ALA A 209 24.66 -0.11 11.01
C ALA A 209 23.34 0.65 11.28
N ASN A 210 23.32 1.96 11.01
CA ASN A 210 22.13 2.77 11.18
C ASN A 210 21.29 2.74 9.90
N VAL A 211 20.04 2.31 10.01
CA VAL A 211 19.11 2.23 8.86
C VAL A 211 18.11 3.37 8.93
N ARG A 212 18.13 4.26 7.92
CA ARG A 212 17.16 5.34 7.85
C ARG A 212 15.80 4.82 7.42
N LEU A 213 14.81 4.89 8.30
CA LEU A 213 13.48 4.31 8.08
C LEU A 213 12.56 5.18 7.23
N HIS A 214 12.78 6.50 7.15
CA HIS A 214 11.91 7.44 6.42
C HIS A 214 10.44 7.30 6.80
N ARG A 215 10.15 7.13 8.09
CA ARG A 215 8.81 7.02 8.66
C ARG A 215 8.67 8.04 9.77
N GLN A 216 7.46 8.60 9.93
CA GLN A 216 7.13 9.48 11.04
C GLN A 216 6.95 8.68 12.34
N VAL A 217 6.32 7.51 12.22
CA VAL A 217 6.04 6.60 13.35
C VAL A 217 6.47 5.19 12.97
N ASN A 218 7.17 4.50 13.88
CA ASN A 218 7.56 3.11 13.72
C ASN A 218 6.52 2.17 14.34
N PRO A 219 6.14 1.08 13.65
CA PRO A 219 5.20 0.11 14.20
C PRO A 219 5.82 -0.82 15.24
N VAL A 220 7.15 -0.92 15.30
CA VAL A 220 7.90 -1.72 16.27
C VAL A 220 8.82 -0.84 17.09
N LYS A 221 8.94 -1.13 18.38
CA LYS A 221 9.81 -0.44 19.33
C LYS A 221 10.45 -1.47 20.24
N GLY A 222 11.77 -1.50 20.33
CA GLY A 222 12.45 -2.47 21.18
C GLY A 222 13.76 -2.95 20.58
N VAL A 223 14.27 -4.05 21.14
CA VAL A 223 15.49 -4.73 20.71
C VAL A 223 15.09 -6.10 20.18
N TYR A 224 15.49 -6.41 18.96
CA TYR A 224 15.07 -7.61 18.26
C TYR A 224 16.27 -8.36 17.70
N ALA A 225 16.25 -9.69 17.75
CA ALA A 225 17.11 -10.52 16.94
C ALA A 225 16.61 -10.49 15.48
N VAL A 226 17.48 -10.12 14.53
CA VAL A 226 17.09 -9.93 13.15
C VAL A 226 18.00 -10.65 12.17
N LYS A 227 17.44 -11.11 11.06
CA LYS A 227 18.22 -11.55 9.90
C LYS A 227 18.44 -10.35 8.98
N VAL A 228 19.69 -10.04 8.66
CA VAL A 228 20.04 -8.91 7.79
C VAL A 228 20.49 -9.43 6.43
N ARG A 229 19.91 -8.86 5.38
CA ARG A 229 20.35 -9.08 4.01
C ARG A 229 20.99 -7.80 3.49
N LEU A 230 22.30 -7.85 3.26
CA LEU A 230 23.07 -6.75 2.69
C LEU A 230 23.18 -6.95 1.19
N ASP A 231 22.76 -5.97 0.42
CA ASP A 231 22.79 -5.96 -1.05
C ASP A 231 22.45 -7.29 -1.75
N ARG A 232 22.42 -7.30 -3.05
CA ARG A 232 22.06 -8.49 -3.84
C ARG A 232 23.15 -9.57 -3.86
N LYS A 233 24.33 -9.34 -3.25
CA LYS A 233 25.52 -10.18 -3.41
C LYS A 233 25.96 -11.02 -2.22
N SER A 234 25.50 -10.80 -1.00
CA SER A 234 25.90 -11.64 0.13
C SER A 234 24.81 -11.75 1.20
N THR A 235 24.50 -12.99 1.57
CA THR A 235 23.72 -13.30 2.77
C THR A 235 24.73 -13.55 3.89
N ARG A 236 24.91 -12.62 4.82
CA ARG A 236 25.64 -12.85 6.04
C ARG A 236 24.66 -12.91 7.20
N LEU A 237 24.68 -14.00 7.94
CA LEU A 237 24.07 -14.12 9.26
C LEU A 237 24.91 -13.29 10.23
N ASN A 238 24.45 -12.11 10.58
CA ASN A 238 24.96 -11.38 11.72
C ASN A 238 23.82 -11.25 12.73
N SER A 239 23.96 -11.90 13.87
CA SER A 239 23.17 -11.59 15.06
C SER A 239 23.61 -10.20 15.56
N SER A 240 22.95 -9.16 15.10
CA SER A 240 23.16 -7.80 15.61
C SER A 240 21.88 -7.36 16.33
N HIS A 241 22.04 -6.95 17.59
CA HIS A 241 20.99 -6.26 18.31
C HIS A 241 20.73 -4.90 17.63
N SER A 242 19.57 -4.71 17.06
CA SER A 242 19.19 -3.41 16.51
C SER A 242 18.23 -2.72 17.47
N ARG A 243 18.62 -1.54 17.96
CA ARG A 243 17.72 -0.63 18.65
C ARG A 243 16.91 0.13 17.59
N ALA A 244 15.61 -0.02 17.59
CA ALA A 244 14.73 0.87 16.85
C ALA A 244 14.37 2.04 17.76
N SER A 245 14.91 3.21 17.48
CA SER A 245 14.54 4.49 18.11
C SER A 245 13.51 5.22 17.27
#